data_d032bc5a0c710998e4a6695d171e3368
#
_entry.id   d032bc5a0c710998e4a6695d171e3368
#
_cell.length_a   1.000
_cell.length_b   1.000
_cell.length_c   1.000
_cell.angle_alpha   90.00
_cell.angle_beta   90.00
_cell.angle_gamma   90.00
#
_symmetry.space_group_name_H-M   'P 1'
#
loop_
_entity.id
_entity.type
_entity.pdbx_description
1 polymer ?
#
loop_
_entity_poly.entity_id
_entity_poly.type
_entity_poly.pdbx_seq_one_letter_code
_entity_poly.pdbx_strand_id
1 'polypeptide(L)'
;MKVINKILIAVLAFCMIFALVGCVDDDNTTDTVIDFDLVAMEPNSTYAMFQNLNKNTNEYLNKSFKIPGTYCLMSDGSHTVFFSDSCCSEYIEFKLKGVDAEYPELYENVVITGIGGQKTVDGQQHFYLYDAEIVE
;
A
#
# COMPACT_ATOMS: atom_id res chain seq x y z
N MET A 1 61.26 -18.96 10.73
CA MET A 1 60.58 -19.20 9.41
C MET A 1 59.37 -20.09 9.49
N LYS A 2 59.36 -21.22 10.21
CA LYS A 2 58.17 -22.11 10.26
C LYS A 2 56.91 -21.52 10.93
N VAL A 3 57.06 -20.56 11.87
CA VAL A 3 55.92 -19.93 12.58
C VAL A 3 55.26 -18.87 11.73
N ILE A 4 56.04 -18.10 10.97
CA ILE A 4 55.53 -17.04 10.11
C ILE A 4 54.66 -17.59 8.95
N ASN A 5 55.06 -18.75 8.39
CA ASN A 5 54.27 -19.42 7.36
C ASN A 5 52.93 -19.95 7.89
N LYS A 6 52.87 -20.41 9.14
CA LYS A 6 51.61 -20.89 9.75
C LYS A 6 50.64 -19.71 10.02
N ILE A 7 51.15 -18.56 10.42
CA ILE A 7 50.35 -17.36 10.65
C ILE A 7 49.82 -16.80 9.30
N LEU A 8 50.67 -16.80 8.27
CA LEU A 8 50.26 -16.33 6.94
C LEU A 8 49.16 -17.20 6.35
N ILE A 9 49.21 -18.52 6.51
CA ILE A 9 48.19 -19.46 6.03
C ILE A 9 46.89 -19.28 6.81
N ALA A 10 46.95 -19.03 8.12
CA ALA A 10 45.77 -18.79 8.95
C ALA A 10 45.05 -17.48 8.59
N VAL A 11 45.81 -16.40 8.28
CA VAL A 11 45.24 -15.12 7.83
C VAL A 11 44.59 -15.25 6.44
N LEU A 12 45.23 -15.96 5.52
CA LEU A 12 44.66 -16.23 4.17
C LEU A 12 43.39 -17.06 4.24
N ALA A 13 43.33 -18.08 5.11
CA ALA A 13 42.12 -18.87 5.31
C ALA A 13 40.99 -18.08 5.94
N PHE A 14 41.31 -17.14 6.83
CA PHE A 14 40.30 -16.26 7.45
C PHE A 14 39.71 -15.22 6.46
N CYS A 15 40.55 -14.70 5.55
CA CYS A 15 40.08 -13.80 4.49
C CYS A 15 39.18 -14.48 3.45
N MET A 16 39.35 -15.79 3.21
CA MET A 16 38.48 -16.52 2.27
C MET A 16 37.06 -16.79 2.82
N ILE A 17 36.91 -16.80 4.15
CA ILE A 17 35.57 -17.01 4.77
C ILE A 17 34.72 -15.74 4.67
N PHE A 18 35.34 -14.54 4.60
CA PHE A 18 34.62 -13.30 4.42
C PHE A 18 34.23 -12.98 2.95
N ALA A 19 34.77 -13.68 1.98
CA ALA A 19 34.45 -13.46 0.56
C ALA A 19 33.18 -14.20 0.09
N LEU A 20 32.55 -15.01 0.95
CA LEU A 20 31.30 -15.72 0.63
C LEU A 20 30.05 -15.09 1.27
N VAL A 21 30.19 -13.94 1.96
CA VAL A 21 29.08 -13.15 2.45
C VAL A 21 28.97 -11.88 1.58
N GLY A 22 28.79 -12.06 0.32
CA GLY A 22 28.66 -10.94 -0.60
C GLY A 22 27.83 -11.37 -1.80
N CYS A 23 26.55 -11.37 -1.65
CA CYS A 23 25.44 -11.08 -2.54
C CYS A 23 24.18 -11.56 -1.83
N VAL A 24 23.75 -10.81 -0.84
CA VAL A 24 22.33 -10.67 -0.64
C VAL A 24 21.93 -9.67 -1.71
N ASP A 25 21.33 -10.15 -2.78
CA ASP A 25 20.48 -9.32 -3.61
C ASP A 25 19.43 -8.77 -2.62
N ASP A 26 19.60 -7.51 -2.23
CA ASP A 26 18.53 -6.71 -1.70
C ASP A 26 17.49 -6.54 -2.84
N ASP A 27 16.74 -7.60 -3.10
CA ASP A 27 15.37 -7.46 -3.56
C ASP A 27 14.63 -6.81 -2.40
N ASN A 28 14.80 -5.50 -2.34
CA ASN A 28 14.04 -4.61 -1.48
C ASN A 28 12.64 -4.44 -2.07
N THR A 29 11.98 -5.54 -2.40
CA THR A 29 10.54 -5.62 -2.32
C THR A 29 10.25 -5.57 -0.83
N THR A 30 10.08 -4.36 -0.35
CA THR A 30 9.36 -4.13 0.89
C THR A 30 7.97 -4.71 0.61
N ASP A 31 7.79 -5.98 0.95
CA ASP A 31 6.49 -6.62 0.98
C ASP A 31 5.72 -5.83 2.04
N THR A 32 5.09 -4.75 1.59
CA THR A 32 4.27 -3.92 2.47
C THR A 32 3.11 -4.82 2.87
N VAL A 33 3.18 -5.33 4.08
CA VAL A 33 2.09 -6.17 4.63
C VAL A 33 0.81 -5.33 4.55
N ILE A 34 -0.11 -5.76 3.71
CA ILE A 34 -1.43 -5.14 3.58
C ILE A 34 -2.33 -5.69 4.69
N ASP A 35 -2.83 -4.81 5.56
CA ASP A 35 -3.76 -5.20 6.63
C ASP A 35 -5.12 -5.64 6.08
N PHE A 36 -5.60 -4.97 5.03
CA PHE A 36 -6.90 -5.23 4.41
C PHE A 36 -6.79 -5.28 2.88
N ASP A 37 -6.82 -6.49 2.32
CA ASP A 37 -6.85 -6.71 0.87
C ASP A 37 -8.30 -6.95 0.41
N LEU A 38 -8.95 -5.90 -0.11
CA LEU A 38 -10.32 -5.95 -0.58
C LEU A 38 -10.44 -6.59 -1.97
N VAL A 39 -9.32 -6.66 -2.71
CA VAL A 39 -9.30 -7.36 -4.02
C VAL A 39 -9.51 -8.85 -3.86
N ALA A 40 -9.03 -9.42 -2.76
CA ALA A 40 -9.19 -10.83 -2.45
C ALA A 40 -10.58 -11.19 -1.88
N MET A 41 -11.44 -10.19 -1.62
CA MET A 41 -12.76 -10.41 -1.04
C MET A 41 -13.84 -10.68 -2.11
N GLU A 42 -14.89 -11.38 -1.71
CA GLU A 42 -16.10 -11.48 -2.53
C GLU A 42 -16.78 -10.09 -2.70
N PRO A 43 -17.42 -9.80 -3.84
CA PRO A 43 -17.99 -8.47 -4.12
C PRO A 43 -18.90 -7.92 -3.02
N ASN A 44 -19.78 -8.74 -2.46
CA ASN A 44 -20.68 -8.33 -1.38
C ASN A 44 -19.91 -7.96 -0.09
N SER A 45 -18.82 -8.68 0.19
CA SER A 45 -17.94 -8.39 1.33
C SER A 45 -17.13 -7.11 1.09
N THR A 46 -16.69 -6.88 -0.14
CA THR A 46 -16.01 -5.65 -0.53
C THR A 46 -16.94 -4.45 -0.35
N TYR A 47 -18.17 -4.52 -0.82
CA TYR A 47 -19.17 -3.45 -0.65
C TYR A 47 -19.45 -3.17 0.84
N ALA A 48 -19.68 -4.23 1.63
CA ALA A 48 -19.90 -4.10 3.07
C ALA A 48 -18.68 -3.46 3.78
N MET A 49 -17.47 -3.77 3.32
CA MET A 49 -16.26 -3.17 3.85
C MET A 49 -16.16 -1.67 3.53
N PHE A 50 -16.48 -1.24 2.31
CA PHE A 50 -16.58 0.19 1.96
C PHE A 50 -17.53 0.95 2.89
N GLN A 51 -18.72 0.38 3.15
CA GLN A 51 -19.67 0.97 4.10
C GLN A 51 -19.09 1.03 5.51
N ASN A 52 -18.40 -0.01 5.94
CA ASN A 52 -17.83 -0.07 7.28
C ASN A 52 -16.70 0.96 7.48
N LEU A 53 -15.84 1.14 6.49
CA LEU A 53 -14.79 2.17 6.50
C LEU A 53 -15.37 3.56 6.72
N ASN A 54 -16.47 3.89 6.03
CA ASN A 54 -17.14 5.18 6.16
C ASN A 54 -17.88 5.35 7.50
N LYS A 55 -18.41 4.27 8.08
CA LYS A 55 -19.17 4.31 9.35
C LYS A 55 -18.27 4.27 10.58
N ASN A 56 -17.19 3.50 10.54
CA ASN A 56 -16.33 3.21 11.68
C ASN A 56 -14.88 3.64 11.43
N THR A 57 -14.69 4.80 10.84
CA THR A 57 -13.41 5.35 10.39
C THR A 57 -12.28 5.19 11.41
N ASN A 58 -12.56 5.41 12.69
CA ASN A 58 -11.56 5.36 13.75
C ASN A 58 -10.89 3.98 13.92
N GLU A 59 -11.57 2.90 13.56
CA GLU A 59 -11.04 1.53 13.69
C GLU A 59 -9.97 1.22 12.64
N TYR A 60 -9.93 2.00 11.56
CA TYR A 60 -9.14 1.76 10.37
C TYR A 60 -7.99 2.75 10.17
N LEU A 61 -7.77 3.65 11.13
CA LEU A 61 -6.69 4.63 11.06
C LEU A 61 -5.32 3.96 11.09
N ASN A 62 -4.42 4.44 10.22
CA ASN A 62 -3.05 3.95 10.08
C ASN A 62 -2.93 2.47 9.68
N LYS A 63 -4.00 1.89 9.16
CA LYS A 63 -3.98 0.56 8.55
C LYS A 63 -3.72 0.67 7.06
N SER A 64 -3.07 -0.33 6.50
CA SER A 64 -2.79 -0.41 5.06
C SER A 64 -3.89 -1.17 4.32
N PHE A 65 -4.26 -0.64 3.17
CA PHE A 65 -5.36 -1.16 2.36
C PHE A 65 -4.91 -1.42 0.93
N LYS A 66 -5.52 -2.44 0.31
CA LYS A 66 -5.54 -2.64 -1.13
C LYS A 66 -7.00 -2.68 -1.58
N ILE A 67 -7.42 -1.67 -2.35
CA ILE A 67 -8.83 -1.40 -2.66
C ILE A 67 -9.05 -1.42 -4.16
N PRO A 68 -9.96 -2.27 -4.69
CA PRO A 68 -10.42 -2.21 -6.07
C PRO A 68 -11.54 -1.20 -6.23
N GLY A 69 -11.67 -0.60 -7.39
CA GLY A 69 -12.82 0.24 -7.70
C GLY A 69 -12.68 0.94 -9.03
N THR A 70 -13.64 1.80 -9.34
CA THR A 70 -13.63 2.65 -10.52
C THR A 70 -13.30 4.08 -10.10
N TYR A 71 -12.31 4.67 -10.76
CA TYR A 71 -11.91 6.04 -10.46
C TYR A 71 -12.97 7.06 -10.85
N CYS A 72 -13.20 8.03 -9.99
CA CYS A 72 -14.09 9.15 -10.23
C CYS A 72 -13.57 10.44 -9.60
N LEU A 73 -13.70 11.55 -10.34
CA LEU A 73 -13.44 12.89 -9.82
C LEU A 73 -14.78 13.52 -9.41
N MET A 74 -14.89 13.87 -8.13
CA MET A 74 -16.09 14.48 -7.58
C MET A 74 -16.16 15.98 -7.94
N SER A 75 -17.35 16.57 -7.83
CA SER A 75 -17.57 17.98 -8.17
C SER A 75 -16.81 18.97 -7.28
N ASP A 76 -16.41 18.56 -6.08
CA ASP A 76 -15.58 19.33 -5.15
C ASP A 76 -14.08 19.20 -5.43
N GLY A 77 -13.70 18.41 -6.45
CA GLY A 77 -12.32 18.15 -6.84
C GLY A 77 -11.67 17.00 -6.08
N SER A 78 -12.41 16.27 -5.24
CA SER A 78 -11.86 15.10 -4.56
C SER A 78 -11.76 13.90 -5.51
N HIS A 79 -10.65 13.16 -5.39
CA HIS A 79 -10.39 11.94 -6.14
C HIS A 79 -10.89 10.74 -5.37
N THR A 80 -11.75 9.94 -5.98
CA THR A 80 -12.40 8.81 -5.33
C THR A 80 -12.30 7.55 -6.16
N VAL A 81 -12.37 6.40 -5.48
CA VAL A 81 -12.79 5.14 -6.09
C VAL A 81 -14.17 4.81 -5.59
N PHE A 82 -15.02 4.36 -6.49
CA PHE A 82 -16.31 3.83 -6.10
C PHE A 82 -16.39 2.33 -6.37
N PHE A 83 -17.13 1.66 -5.52
CA PHE A 83 -17.50 0.27 -5.66
C PHE A 83 -19.01 0.17 -5.59
N SER A 84 -19.61 -0.48 -6.56
CA SER A 84 -21.07 -0.64 -6.62
C SER A 84 -21.47 -2.10 -6.60
N ASP A 85 -22.52 -2.39 -5.86
CA ASP A 85 -23.30 -3.60 -6.06
C ASP A 85 -24.45 -3.36 -7.03
N SER A 86 -25.41 -4.27 -7.13
CA SER A 86 -26.51 -4.18 -8.08
C SER A 86 -27.45 -2.98 -7.86
N CYS A 87 -27.42 -2.29 -6.71
CA CYS A 87 -28.36 -1.22 -6.38
C CYS A 87 -27.72 0.06 -5.83
N CYS A 88 -26.52 0.00 -5.32
CA CYS A 88 -25.93 1.09 -4.56
C CYS A 88 -24.42 1.23 -4.81
N SER A 89 -23.89 2.43 -4.58
CA SER A 89 -22.45 2.70 -4.71
C SER A 89 -21.92 3.34 -3.44
N GLU A 90 -20.73 2.93 -3.04
CA GLU A 90 -19.96 3.53 -1.96
C GLU A 90 -18.67 4.10 -2.50
N TYR A 91 -18.19 5.18 -1.89
CA TYR A 91 -17.02 5.93 -2.34
C TYR A 91 -15.98 5.99 -1.24
N ILE A 92 -14.71 5.88 -1.64
CA ILE A 92 -13.58 6.15 -0.77
C ILE A 92 -12.70 7.17 -1.48
N GLU A 93 -12.43 8.27 -0.80
CA GLU A 93 -11.49 9.27 -1.28
C GLU A 93 -10.06 8.78 -1.10
N PHE A 94 -9.18 9.17 -2.03
CA PHE A 94 -7.77 8.90 -1.91
C PHE A 94 -6.92 10.07 -2.39
N LYS A 95 -5.71 10.14 -1.84
CA LYS A 95 -4.69 11.09 -2.25
C LYS A 95 -3.42 10.34 -2.60
N LEU A 96 -3.00 10.46 -3.85
CA LEU A 96 -1.78 9.84 -4.32
C LEU A 96 -0.55 10.43 -3.63
N LYS A 97 0.44 9.59 -3.43
CA LYS A 97 1.74 9.95 -2.91
C LYS A 97 2.50 10.79 -3.94
N GLY A 98 3.07 11.91 -3.48
CA GLY A 98 3.84 12.81 -4.33
C GLY A 98 3.06 14.04 -4.79
N VAL A 99 3.80 15.11 -5.14
CA VAL A 99 3.22 16.41 -5.51
C VAL A 99 2.73 16.41 -6.96
N ASP A 100 3.40 15.65 -7.83
CA ASP A 100 3.14 15.59 -9.27
C ASP A 100 2.56 14.22 -9.68
N ALA A 101 1.80 13.58 -8.79
CA ALA A 101 1.22 12.28 -9.06
C ALA A 101 0.14 12.39 -10.16
N GLU A 102 0.22 11.49 -11.14
CA GLU A 102 -0.77 11.40 -12.22
C GLU A 102 -1.93 10.51 -11.78
N TYR A 103 -3.15 11.07 -11.85
CA TYR A 103 -4.37 10.32 -11.56
C TYR A 103 -4.85 9.57 -12.81
N PRO A 104 -5.61 8.47 -12.62
CA PRO A 104 -6.15 7.67 -13.72
C PRO A 104 -7.08 8.47 -14.64
N GLU A 105 -7.43 7.86 -15.78
CA GLU A 105 -8.53 8.39 -16.60
C GLU A 105 -9.87 8.19 -15.89
N LEU A 106 -10.82 9.12 -16.13
CA LEU A 106 -12.17 9.03 -15.54
C LEU A 106 -12.83 7.70 -15.92
N TYR A 107 -13.38 7.04 -14.91
CA TYR A 107 -14.06 5.74 -15.01
C TYR A 107 -13.16 4.55 -15.34
N GLU A 108 -11.87 4.72 -15.20
CA GLU A 108 -10.92 3.61 -15.24
C GLU A 108 -11.07 2.71 -14.00
N ASN A 109 -11.00 1.39 -14.24
CA ASN A 109 -10.94 0.44 -13.14
C ASN A 109 -9.50 0.39 -12.61
N VAL A 110 -9.36 0.57 -11.33
CA VAL A 110 -8.04 0.67 -10.67
C VAL A 110 -7.99 -0.17 -9.40
N VAL A 111 -6.79 -0.53 -9.04
CA VAL A 111 -6.48 -1.07 -7.71
C VAL A 111 -5.52 -0.08 -7.04
N ILE A 112 -5.89 0.37 -5.85
CA ILE A 112 -5.15 1.38 -5.09
C ILE A 112 -4.68 0.77 -3.78
N THR A 113 -3.41 0.98 -3.46
CA THR A 113 -2.90 0.79 -2.10
C THR A 113 -2.80 2.13 -1.38
N GLY A 114 -2.90 2.14 -0.08
CA GLY A 114 -2.79 3.37 0.71
C GLY A 114 -3.01 3.13 2.19
N ILE A 115 -2.84 4.18 2.97
CA ILE A 115 -2.99 4.16 4.42
C ILE A 115 -4.29 4.86 4.82
N GLY A 116 -5.06 4.22 5.71
CA GLY A 116 -6.30 4.75 6.22
C GLY A 116 -6.10 6.00 7.07
N GLY A 117 -6.80 7.06 6.72
CA GLY A 117 -6.86 8.33 7.43
C GLY A 117 -8.29 8.81 7.61
N GLN A 118 -8.43 9.92 8.31
CA GLN A 118 -9.73 10.58 8.44
C GLN A 118 -9.59 12.08 8.19
N LYS A 119 -10.63 12.66 7.63
CA LYS A 119 -10.79 14.10 7.51
C LYS A 119 -12.17 14.52 8.01
N THR A 120 -12.30 15.75 8.46
CA THR A 120 -13.57 16.32 8.89
C THR A 120 -14.14 17.16 7.74
N VAL A 121 -15.35 16.84 7.30
CA VAL A 121 -16.12 17.62 6.33
C VAL A 121 -17.48 17.91 6.96
N ASP A 122 -17.85 19.18 7.05
CA ASP A 122 -19.12 19.63 7.64
C ASP A 122 -19.40 19.05 9.04
N GLY A 123 -18.32 18.86 9.84
CA GLY A 123 -18.40 18.32 11.19
C GLY A 123 -18.51 16.79 11.27
N GLN A 124 -18.51 16.10 10.16
CA GLN A 124 -18.53 14.64 10.11
C GLN A 124 -17.14 14.09 9.75
N GLN A 125 -16.80 12.95 10.35
CA GLN A 125 -15.57 12.23 10.05
C GLN A 125 -15.77 11.37 8.80
N HIS A 126 -14.85 11.53 7.83
CA HIS A 126 -14.84 10.77 6.62
C HIS A 126 -13.55 9.99 6.50
N PHE A 127 -13.65 8.73 6.10
CA PHE A 127 -12.51 7.88 5.78
C PHE A 127 -11.90 8.31 4.44
N TYR A 128 -10.57 8.30 4.35
CA TYR A 128 -9.86 8.44 3.09
C TYR A 128 -8.53 7.69 3.13
N LEU A 129 -7.94 7.44 1.98
CA LEU A 129 -6.59 6.89 1.87
C LEU A 129 -5.59 8.00 1.57
N TYR A 130 -4.50 8.05 2.33
CA TYR A 130 -3.35 8.89 2.03
C TYR A 130 -2.13 8.05 1.64
N ASP A 131 -1.11 8.71 1.09
CA ASP A 131 0.07 8.05 0.52
C ASP A 131 -0.31 6.91 -0.44
N ALA A 132 -1.36 7.13 -1.21
CA ALA A 132 -1.92 6.12 -2.09
C ALA A 132 -1.05 5.93 -3.34
N GLU A 133 -1.03 4.70 -3.85
CA GLU A 133 -0.36 4.32 -5.09
C GLU A 133 -1.33 3.47 -5.93
N ILE A 134 -1.33 3.69 -7.25
CA ILE A 134 -2.07 2.86 -8.19
C ILE A 134 -1.19 1.66 -8.52
N VAL A 135 -1.71 0.45 -8.33
CA VAL A 135 -0.95 -0.79 -8.55
C VAL A 135 -1.45 -1.61 -9.74
N GLU A 136 -2.67 -1.36 -10.20
CA GLU A 136 -3.28 -1.93 -11.42
C GLU A 136 -4.35 -0.98 -11.95
#